data_f0203d6d495385948f1b3bcfdf4c8395
#
_entry.id   f0203d6d495385948f1b3bcfdf4c8395
#
_cell.length_a   1.000
_cell.length_b   1.000
_cell.length_c   1.000
_cell.angle_alpha   90.00
_cell.angle_beta   90.00
_cell.angle_gamma   90.00
#
_symmetry.space_group_name_H-M   'P 1'
#
loop_
_entity.id
_entity.type
_entity.pdbx_description
1 polymer ?
#
loop_
_entity_poly.entity_id
_entity_poly.type
_entity_poly.pdbx_seq_one_letter_code
_entity_poly.pdbx_strand_id
1 'polypeptide(L)'
;MNSATCTRCVAMCSNSTVPNGKPGLRNSVKTFGRITQLDAFYSLKPMLFSAEQGQLASLDNTLSLQGSVINLPRAGFPQVVLVCASVQNAYWFFDQRDMELIRVDAQLRPLAKTGRMDQLLGLSPEPVQMQELDNWLYVNSPKHGILVFDLFGTYYKTIGVLGAQRFEVRKEGLFYMRDGRFERYDLLSFATEPLPMPPLSELDALRDARVEQGHLYLLLQDRIVIAHVGAR
;
A
#
# COMPACT_ATOMS: atom_id res chain seq x y z
N MET A 1 -13.21 2.14 31.39
CA MET A 1 -12.41 1.02 30.89
C MET A 1 -13.00 0.56 29.57
N ASN A 2 -12.63 1.20 28.47
CA ASN A 2 -13.14 0.82 27.15
C ASN A 2 -12.01 0.13 26.38
N SER A 3 -12.11 -1.18 26.33
CA SER A 3 -11.29 -2.02 25.45
C SER A 3 -11.74 -1.75 24.00
N ALA A 4 -11.03 -0.90 23.30
CA ALA A 4 -11.22 -0.74 21.86
C ALA A 4 -10.67 -1.99 21.18
N THR A 5 -11.53 -2.97 20.97
CA THR A 5 -11.25 -4.15 20.18
C THR A 5 -11.17 -3.71 18.72
N CYS A 6 -9.96 -3.46 18.22
CA CYS A 6 -9.75 -3.22 16.79
C CYS A 6 -9.88 -4.55 16.05
N THR A 7 -11.13 -4.96 15.81
CA THR A 7 -11.45 -6.12 14.99
C THR A 7 -11.47 -5.66 13.53
N ARG A 8 -10.29 -5.42 12.95
CA ARG A 8 -10.19 -5.34 11.49
C ARG A 8 -10.04 -6.77 10.98
N CYS A 9 -11.14 -7.28 10.45
CA CYS A 9 -11.10 -8.50 9.65
C CYS A 9 -10.32 -8.19 8.37
N VAL A 10 -9.09 -8.69 8.26
CA VAL A 10 -8.38 -8.77 6.99
C VAL A 10 -8.88 -10.03 6.32
N ALA A 11 -9.91 -9.91 5.48
CA ALA A 11 -10.29 -11.00 4.58
C ALA A 11 -9.23 -11.04 3.47
N MET A 12 -8.24 -11.89 3.61
CA MET A 12 -7.37 -12.24 2.49
C MET A 12 -8.13 -13.16 1.55
N CYS A 13 -8.47 -12.63 0.38
CA CYS A 13 -8.88 -13.46 -0.75
C CYS A 13 -7.64 -14.13 -1.36
N SER A 14 -7.18 -15.22 -0.79
CA SER A 14 -6.41 -16.19 -1.55
C SER A 14 -7.41 -16.99 -2.38
N ASN A 15 -7.39 -16.92 -3.70
CA ASN A 15 -8.02 -17.74 -4.76
C ASN A 15 -9.23 -18.65 -4.42
N SER A 16 -9.82 -18.57 -3.25
CA SER A 16 -11.07 -19.21 -2.89
C SER A 16 -12.11 -18.12 -2.68
N THR A 17 -12.99 -17.99 -3.64
CA THR A 17 -14.26 -17.28 -3.50
C THR A 17 -14.82 -17.59 -2.12
N VAL A 18 -14.91 -16.57 -1.24
CA VAL A 18 -15.67 -16.71 0.01
C VAL A 18 -17.13 -16.49 -0.35
N PRO A 19 -17.93 -17.52 -0.63
CA PRO A 19 -19.26 -17.35 -1.23
C PRO A 19 -20.25 -16.61 -0.33
N ASN A 20 -19.95 -16.46 0.96
CA ASN A 20 -20.94 -16.00 1.96
C ASN A 20 -20.43 -14.85 2.85
N GLY A 21 -19.37 -14.14 2.48
CA GLY A 21 -18.89 -12.97 3.26
C GLY A 21 -18.44 -13.29 4.71
N LYS A 22 -18.31 -14.56 5.06
CA LYS A 22 -17.82 -14.96 6.39
C LYS A 22 -16.31 -14.88 6.43
N PRO A 23 -15.72 -14.22 7.45
CA PRO A 23 -14.27 -14.18 7.60
C PRO A 23 -13.74 -15.60 7.82
N GLY A 24 -12.83 -16.05 6.92
CA GLY A 24 -12.24 -17.39 6.99
C GLY A 24 -11.21 -17.50 8.11
N LEU A 25 -10.42 -16.46 8.32
CA LEU A 25 -9.33 -16.43 9.30
C LEU A 25 -9.37 -15.15 10.12
N ARG A 26 -9.00 -15.25 11.39
CA ARG A 26 -8.83 -14.10 12.30
C ARG A 26 -7.55 -14.29 13.09
N ASN A 27 -6.75 -13.24 13.17
CA ASN A 27 -5.62 -13.20 14.08
C ASN A 27 -5.62 -11.88 14.87
N SER A 28 -5.10 -11.91 16.08
CA SER A 28 -4.94 -10.75 16.92
C SER A 28 -3.56 -10.79 17.58
N VAL A 29 -2.68 -9.91 17.16
CA VAL A 29 -1.37 -9.72 17.79
C VAL A 29 -1.52 -8.63 18.85
N LYS A 30 -1.74 -9.02 20.10
CA LYS A 30 -2.03 -8.10 21.21
C LYS A 30 -0.92 -7.09 21.50
N THR A 31 0.32 -7.41 21.14
CA THR A 31 1.51 -6.57 21.34
C THR A 31 1.83 -5.66 20.15
N PHE A 32 1.05 -5.75 19.07
CA PHE A 32 1.22 -4.94 17.88
C PHE A 32 0.37 -3.68 17.98
N GLY A 33 0.94 -2.54 17.63
CA GLY A 33 0.25 -1.26 17.66
C GLY A 33 -0.88 -1.15 16.64
N ARG A 34 -1.48 0.02 16.55
CA ARG A 34 -2.50 0.30 15.54
C ARG A 34 -1.93 0.09 14.15
N ILE A 35 -2.54 -0.80 13.37
CA ILE A 35 -2.15 -1.03 11.98
C ILE A 35 -2.49 0.21 11.16
N THR A 36 -1.45 0.85 10.60
CA THR A 36 -1.57 2.01 9.71
C THR A 36 -1.46 1.60 8.24
N GLN A 37 -0.70 0.53 7.95
CA GLN A 37 -0.57 -0.03 6.61
C GLN A 37 -0.68 -1.56 6.64
N LEU A 38 -1.33 -2.08 5.60
CA LEU A 38 -1.34 -3.49 5.24
C LEU A 38 -0.89 -3.57 3.79
N ASP A 39 0.21 -4.27 3.55
CA ASP A 39 0.66 -4.63 2.21
C ASP A 39 0.45 -6.14 2.02
N ALA A 40 -0.48 -6.48 1.14
CA ALA A 40 -0.81 -7.87 0.77
C ALA A 40 -0.49 -8.13 -0.72
N PHE A 41 0.33 -7.29 -1.34
CA PHE A 41 0.70 -7.44 -2.74
C PHE A 41 1.36 -8.81 -3.00
N TYR A 42 2.24 -9.23 -2.09
CA TYR A 42 2.70 -10.62 -2.03
C TYR A 42 1.76 -11.42 -1.12
N SER A 43 0.72 -12.01 -1.69
CA SER A 43 -0.38 -12.69 -0.97
C SER A 43 0.07 -13.78 0.02
N LEU A 44 1.22 -14.39 -0.23
CA LEU A 44 1.78 -15.42 0.66
C LEU A 44 2.54 -14.85 1.87
N LYS A 45 2.82 -13.55 1.87
CA LYS A 45 3.58 -12.88 2.93
C LYS A 45 3.05 -11.46 3.15
N PRO A 46 1.83 -11.30 3.67
CA PRO A 46 1.31 -9.99 3.99
C PRO A 46 2.17 -9.30 5.05
N MET A 47 2.32 -8.00 4.89
CA MET A 47 3.10 -7.16 5.79
C MET A 47 2.17 -6.20 6.53
N LEU A 48 2.35 -6.08 7.84
CA LEU A 48 1.66 -5.12 8.69
C LEU A 48 2.66 -4.07 9.17
N PHE A 49 2.24 -2.82 9.18
CA PHE A 49 3.02 -1.74 9.74
C PHE A 49 2.19 -0.85 10.66
N SER A 50 2.78 -0.48 11.79
CA SER A 50 2.27 0.51 12.73
C SER A 50 3.23 1.69 12.77
N ALA A 51 2.87 2.79 12.12
CA ALA A 51 3.72 3.99 12.07
C ALA A 51 3.89 4.63 13.46
N GLU A 52 2.83 4.61 14.29
CA GLU A 52 2.87 5.20 15.63
C GLU A 52 3.90 4.51 16.55
N GLN A 53 4.09 3.21 16.40
CA GLN A 53 5.02 2.44 17.24
C GLN A 53 6.29 2.00 16.48
N GLY A 54 6.38 2.31 15.18
CA GLY A 54 7.48 1.87 14.33
C GLY A 54 7.60 0.35 14.30
N GLN A 55 6.48 -0.39 14.32
CA GLN A 55 6.46 -1.84 14.32
C GLN A 55 6.14 -2.40 12.93
N LEU A 56 6.97 -3.34 12.49
CA LEU A 56 6.79 -4.08 11.24
C LEU A 56 6.63 -5.56 11.55
N ALA A 57 5.65 -6.21 10.93
CA ALA A 57 5.41 -7.65 11.07
C ALA A 57 5.08 -8.28 9.71
N SER A 58 5.57 -9.49 9.48
CA SER A 58 5.15 -10.32 8.35
C SER A 58 4.22 -11.42 8.84
N LEU A 59 3.20 -11.72 8.04
CA LEU A 59 2.27 -12.82 8.29
C LEU A 59 2.44 -13.88 7.21
N ASP A 60 1.95 -15.07 7.49
CA ASP A 60 1.76 -16.12 6.48
C ASP A 60 0.33 -16.06 5.89
N ASN A 61 0.03 -16.98 4.98
CA ASN A 61 -1.29 -17.10 4.35
C ASN A 61 -2.41 -17.52 5.32
N THR A 62 -2.07 -17.94 6.53
CA THR A 62 -3.02 -18.23 7.62
C THR A 62 -3.20 -17.06 8.58
N LEU A 63 -2.61 -15.90 8.26
CA LEU A 63 -2.52 -14.69 9.08
C LEU A 63 -1.73 -14.91 10.39
N SER A 64 -0.92 -15.97 10.49
CA SER A 64 -0.03 -16.19 11.62
C SER A 64 1.25 -15.36 11.47
N LEU A 65 1.79 -14.89 12.59
CA LEU A 65 3.02 -14.09 12.59
C LEU A 65 4.20 -14.93 12.11
N GLN A 66 4.90 -14.46 11.08
CA GLN A 66 6.16 -15.04 10.62
C GLN A 66 7.34 -14.35 11.31
N GLY A 67 8.01 -15.09 12.19
CA GLY A 67 9.13 -14.57 12.97
C GLY A 67 8.68 -13.64 14.10
N SER A 68 9.47 -12.62 14.38
CA SER A 68 9.21 -11.64 15.43
C SER A 68 8.76 -10.30 14.85
N VAL A 69 8.02 -9.55 15.66
CA VAL A 69 7.74 -8.14 15.36
C VAL A 69 9.04 -7.34 15.38
N ILE A 70 9.34 -6.66 14.29
CA ILE A 70 10.50 -5.79 14.15
C ILE A 70 10.15 -4.43 14.74
N ASN A 71 10.99 -3.89 15.63
CA ASN A 71 10.89 -2.53 16.12
C ASN A 71 11.89 -1.66 15.35
N LEU A 72 11.40 -0.87 14.40
CA LEU A 72 12.22 -0.04 13.51
C LEU A 72 13.06 1.01 14.26
N PRO A 73 12.54 1.73 15.27
CA PRO A 73 13.34 2.64 16.08
C PRO A 73 14.57 1.97 16.70
N ARG A 74 14.40 0.78 17.29
CA ARG A 74 15.51 0.01 17.86
C ARG A 74 16.49 -0.52 16.82
N ALA A 75 16.01 -0.73 15.61
CA ALA A 75 16.82 -1.16 14.47
C ALA A 75 17.54 -0.02 13.74
N GLY A 76 17.42 1.23 14.24
CA GLY A 76 18.10 2.39 13.67
C GLY A 76 17.25 3.22 12.69
N PHE A 77 15.93 2.94 12.59
CA PHE A 77 15.00 3.62 11.69
C PHE A 77 13.86 4.30 12.47
N PRO A 78 14.14 5.35 13.27
CA PRO A 78 13.15 5.92 14.18
C PRO A 78 12.08 6.80 13.52
N GLN A 79 12.27 7.22 12.28
CA GLN A 79 11.41 8.18 11.59
C GLN A 79 10.74 7.61 10.33
N VAL A 80 10.68 6.29 10.24
CA VAL A 80 9.97 5.62 9.14
C VAL A 80 8.47 5.74 9.34
N VAL A 81 7.78 6.30 8.35
CA VAL A 81 6.32 6.52 8.36
C VAL A 81 5.57 5.73 7.29
N LEU A 82 6.28 5.28 6.25
CA LEU A 82 5.73 4.41 5.20
C LEU A 82 6.69 3.25 4.94
N VAL A 83 6.11 2.10 4.63
CA VAL A 83 6.83 0.90 4.24
C VAL A 83 6.16 0.24 3.04
N CYS A 84 6.90 -0.46 2.21
CA CYS A 84 6.32 -1.44 1.28
C CYS A 84 7.27 -2.62 1.10
N ALA A 85 6.72 -3.76 0.71
CA ALA A 85 7.49 -4.92 0.35
C ALA A 85 8.28 -4.66 -0.94
N SER A 86 9.48 -5.25 -1.02
CA SER A 86 10.35 -5.19 -2.18
C SER A 86 10.77 -6.60 -2.59
N VAL A 87 11.20 -6.77 -3.85
CA VAL A 87 11.73 -8.04 -4.32
C VAL A 87 12.89 -8.54 -3.45
N GLN A 88 13.17 -9.88 -3.50
CA GLN A 88 14.23 -10.53 -2.75
C GLN A 88 14.09 -10.45 -1.22
N ASN A 89 12.85 -10.46 -0.70
CA ASN A 89 12.54 -10.29 0.72
C ASN A 89 13.09 -8.98 1.32
N ALA A 90 13.21 -7.95 0.53
CA ALA A 90 13.62 -6.63 0.94
C ALA A 90 12.42 -5.75 1.28
N TYR A 91 12.67 -4.57 1.82
CA TYR A 91 11.66 -3.57 2.14
C TYR A 91 12.10 -2.20 1.65
N TRP A 92 11.15 -1.36 1.28
CA TRP A 92 11.34 0.06 1.14
C TRP A 92 10.77 0.79 2.34
N PHE A 93 11.54 1.74 2.87
CA PHE A 93 11.17 2.63 3.94
C PHE A 93 11.20 4.08 3.45
N PHE A 94 10.22 4.87 3.86
CA PHE A 94 10.30 6.32 3.74
C PHE A 94 10.59 6.92 5.12
N ASP A 95 11.78 7.51 5.26
CA ASP A 95 12.17 8.28 6.44
C ASP A 95 11.71 9.73 6.27
N GLN A 96 10.80 10.15 7.15
CA GLN A 96 10.19 11.49 7.07
C GLN A 96 11.17 12.59 7.46
N ARG A 97 12.08 12.34 8.40
CA ARG A 97 13.05 13.35 8.86
C ARG A 97 14.07 13.66 7.77
N ASP A 98 14.62 12.62 7.18
CA ASP A 98 15.68 12.76 6.20
C ASP A 98 15.10 12.90 4.76
N MET A 99 13.78 12.80 4.62
CA MET A 99 13.05 12.90 3.34
C MET A 99 13.63 11.96 2.29
N GLU A 100 14.01 10.75 2.69
CA GLU A 100 14.65 9.77 1.80
C GLU A 100 13.91 8.44 1.78
N LEU A 101 14.05 7.74 0.66
CA LEU A 101 13.65 6.35 0.52
C LEU A 101 14.86 5.48 0.76
N ILE A 102 14.68 4.44 1.57
CA ILE A 102 15.73 3.50 1.94
C ILE A 102 15.26 2.10 1.59
N ARG A 103 15.98 1.40 0.73
CA ARG A 103 15.77 -0.03 0.51
C ARG A 103 16.66 -0.82 1.45
N VAL A 104 16.07 -1.77 2.18
CA VAL A 104 16.79 -2.61 3.14
C VAL A 104 16.54 -4.09 2.86
N ASP A 105 17.50 -4.95 3.20
CA ASP A 105 17.30 -6.40 3.14
C ASP A 105 16.48 -6.93 4.33
N ALA A 106 16.26 -8.25 4.37
CA ALA A 106 15.52 -8.91 5.46
C ALA A 106 16.18 -8.75 6.84
N GLN A 107 17.47 -8.42 6.90
CA GLN A 107 18.24 -8.13 8.11
C GLN A 107 18.32 -6.63 8.40
N LEU A 108 17.55 -5.81 7.67
CA LEU A 108 17.49 -4.35 7.76
C LEU A 108 18.82 -3.64 7.41
N ARG A 109 19.69 -4.28 6.64
CA ARG A 109 20.92 -3.65 6.13
C ARG A 109 20.56 -2.82 4.89
N PRO A 110 20.97 -1.56 4.81
CA PRO A 110 20.69 -0.71 3.64
C PRO A 110 21.28 -1.32 2.35
N LEU A 111 20.45 -1.40 1.32
CA LEU A 111 20.80 -1.84 -0.03
C LEU A 111 20.91 -0.66 -1.00
N ALA A 112 20.02 0.33 -0.84
CA ALA A 112 19.94 1.53 -1.67
C ALA A 112 19.32 2.69 -0.91
N LYS A 113 19.60 3.92 -1.35
CA LYS A 113 19.04 5.17 -0.83
C LYS A 113 18.87 6.18 -1.95
N THR A 114 17.78 6.95 -1.90
CA THR A 114 17.57 8.05 -2.86
C THR A 114 18.40 9.28 -2.53
N GLY A 115 18.86 9.40 -1.28
CA GLY A 115 19.22 10.69 -0.71
C GLY A 115 17.97 11.56 -0.49
N ARG A 116 18.17 12.81 -0.16
CA ARG A 116 17.08 13.75 0.13
C ARG A 116 16.26 14.03 -1.12
N MET A 117 15.00 13.60 -1.13
CA MET A 117 14.10 13.76 -2.29
C MET A 117 13.78 15.23 -2.57
N ASP A 118 13.72 16.09 -1.55
CA ASP A 118 13.47 17.51 -1.74
C ASP A 118 14.61 18.20 -2.52
N GLN A 119 15.85 17.80 -2.28
CA GLN A 119 17.00 18.31 -3.02
C GLN A 119 17.09 17.71 -4.42
N LEU A 120 16.84 16.40 -4.53
CA LEU A 120 16.88 15.67 -5.80
C LEU A 120 15.84 16.17 -6.80
N LEU A 121 14.63 16.46 -6.33
CA LEU A 121 13.48 16.78 -7.18
C LEU A 121 13.20 18.27 -7.27
N GLY A 122 13.83 19.10 -6.42
CA GLY A 122 13.54 20.54 -6.32
C GLY A 122 12.11 20.84 -5.81
N LEU A 123 11.48 19.87 -5.15
CA LEU A 123 10.14 19.98 -4.55
C LEU A 123 10.09 19.14 -3.26
N SER A 124 9.15 19.46 -2.38
CA SER A 124 8.99 18.73 -1.11
C SER A 124 7.85 17.71 -1.23
N PRO A 125 8.13 16.45 -1.60
CA PRO A 125 7.09 15.44 -1.70
C PRO A 125 6.54 15.08 -0.33
N GLU A 126 5.24 14.80 -0.30
CA GLU A 126 4.53 14.30 0.88
C GLU A 126 4.00 12.88 0.57
N PRO A 127 4.85 11.85 0.65
CA PRO A 127 4.44 10.49 0.34
C PRO A 127 3.35 9.98 1.28
N VAL A 128 2.31 9.39 0.70
CA VAL A 128 1.19 8.80 1.45
C VAL A 128 1.05 7.29 1.23
N GLN A 129 1.64 6.78 0.17
CA GLN A 129 1.62 5.36 -0.18
C GLN A 129 2.78 5.01 -1.10
N MET A 130 3.28 3.79 -0.98
CA MET A 130 4.33 3.24 -1.84
C MET A 130 3.93 1.85 -2.31
N GLN A 131 4.36 1.47 -3.51
CA GLN A 131 4.24 0.11 -4.05
C GLN A 131 5.37 -0.16 -5.02
N GLU A 132 5.97 -1.34 -4.93
CA GLU A 132 6.94 -1.81 -5.92
C GLU A 132 6.29 -2.80 -6.88
N LEU A 133 6.53 -2.62 -8.18
CA LEU A 133 6.15 -3.56 -9.24
C LEU A 133 7.23 -3.57 -10.33
N ASP A 134 7.60 -4.78 -10.77
CA ASP A 134 8.53 -5.00 -11.88
C ASP A 134 9.84 -4.17 -11.75
N ASN A 135 10.42 -4.16 -10.54
CA ASN A 135 11.64 -3.44 -10.18
C ASN A 135 11.52 -1.90 -10.21
N TRP A 136 10.31 -1.37 -10.22
CA TRP A 136 10.03 0.05 -10.08
C TRP A 136 9.29 0.35 -8.79
N LEU A 137 9.79 1.30 -8.01
CA LEU A 137 9.10 1.82 -6.83
C LEU A 137 8.24 3.02 -7.24
N TYR A 138 6.95 2.93 -7.00
CA TYR A 138 5.98 3.99 -7.20
C TYR A 138 5.64 4.61 -5.86
N VAL A 139 5.78 5.93 -5.77
CA VAL A 139 5.58 6.71 -4.54
C VAL A 139 4.51 7.75 -4.77
N ASN A 140 3.37 7.61 -4.14
CA ASN A 140 2.27 8.55 -4.26
C ASN A 140 2.49 9.79 -3.39
N SER A 141 2.66 10.93 -4.02
CA SER A 141 2.64 12.25 -3.42
C SER A 141 1.47 13.05 -4.05
N PRO A 142 0.29 13.12 -3.42
CA PRO A 142 -0.92 13.64 -4.05
C PRO A 142 -0.77 15.03 -4.67
N LYS A 143 0.06 15.88 -4.10
CA LYS A 143 0.34 17.23 -4.63
C LYS A 143 1.24 17.21 -5.87
N HIS A 144 2.09 16.19 -6.01
CA HIS A 144 3.13 16.16 -7.04
C HIS A 144 2.95 15.03 -8.06
N GLY A 145 2.05 14.07 -7.79
CA GLY A 145 1.81 12.89 -8.62
C GLY A 145 2.49 11.64 -8.09
N ILE A 146 2.67 10.66 -8.95
CA ILE A 146 3.31 9.39 -8.61
C ILE A 146 4.77 9.47 -9.05
N LEU A 147 5.67 9.52 -8.09
CA LEU A 147 7.13 9.51 -8.31
C LEU A 147 7.59 8.08 -8.56
N VAL A 148 8.44 7.86 -9.55
CA VAL A 148 8.93 6.52 -9.92
C VAL A 148 10.44 6.47 -9.77
N PHE A 149 10.90 5.44 -9.04
CA PHE A 149 12.32 5.18 -8.77
C PHE A 149 12.67 3.75 -9.18
N ASP A 150 13.94 3.50 -9.50
CA ASP A 150 14.46 2.15 -9.70
C ASP A 150 14.83 1.47 -8.35
N LEU A 151 15.30 0.21 -8.41
CA LEU A 151 15.71 -0.54 -7.21
C LEU A 151 16.96 0.03 -6.50
N PHE A 152 17.70 0.92 -7.16
CA PHE A 152 18.89 1.58 -6.61
C PHE A 152 18.56 2.95 -6.00
N GLY A 153 17.27 3.35 -6.04
CA GLY A 153 16.81 4.64 -5.54
C GLY A 153 17.04 5.79 -6.53
N THR A 154 17.33 5.49 -7.80
CA THR A 154 17.48 6.52 -8.82
C THR A 154 16.09 6.99 -9.28
N TYR A 155 15.85 8.29 -9.24
CA TYR A 155 14.63 8.86 -9.79
C TYR A 155 14.57 8.68 -11.30
N TYR A 156 13.42 8.20 -11.79
CA TYR A 156 13.18 7.97 -13.22
C TYR A 156 12.24 9.01 -13.83
N LYS A 157 11.02 9.14 -13.28
CA LYS A 157 10.00 10.06 -13.78
C LYS A 157 8.91 10.35 -12.75
N THR A 158 8.10 11.35 -13.05
CA THR A 158 6.82 11.58 -12.34
C THR A 158 5.66 11.30 -13.29
N ILE A 159 4.70 10.50 -12.86
CA ILE A 159 3.41 10.33 -13.53
C ILE A 159 2.47 11.41 -12.98
N GLY A 160 1.90 12.25 -13.85
CA GLY A 160 1.13 13.44 -13.49
C GLY A 160 -0.27 13.17 -12.93
N VAL A 161 -0.43 12.10 -12.15
CA VAL A 161 -1.68 11.76 -11.47
C VAL A 161 -1.73 12.51 -10.14
N LEU A 162 -2.32 13.71 -10.16
CA LEU A 162 -2.48 14.56 -8.96
C LEU A 162 -3.74 14.18 -8.18
N GLY A 163 -3.71 14.40 -6.87
CA GLY A 163 -4.86 14.20 -5.99
C GLY A 163 -5.23 12.74 -5.73
N ALA A 164 -4.41 11.78 -6.15
CA ALA A 164 -4.66 10.36 -5.88
C ALA A 164 -4.64 10.11 -4.37
N GLN A 165 -5.76 9.69 -3.81
CA GLN A 165 -5.89 9.32 -2.40
C GLN A 165 -5.30 7.94 -2.13
N ARG A 166 -5.54 7.01 -3.06
CA ARG A 166 -5.01 5.65 -3.07
C ARG A 166 -4.65 5.27 -4.50
N PHE A 167 -3.65 4.42 -4.66
CA PHE A 167 -3.30 3.87 -5.96
C PHE A 167 -2.89 2.39 -5.84
N GLU A 168 -2.94 1.72 -6.96
CA GLU A 168 -2.42 0.38 -7.16
C GLU A 168 -1.80 0.30 -8.55
N VAL A 169 -0.53 -0.10 -8.64
CA VAL A 169 0.11 -0.35 -9.92
C VAL A 169 0.03 -1.84 -10.24
N ARG A 170 -0.36 -2.15 -11.49
CA ARG A 170 -0.44 -3.49 -12.07
C ARG A 170 0.10 -3.47 -13.50
N LYS A 171 0.24 -4.64 -14.11
CA LYS A 171 0.68 -4.75 -15.52
C LYS A 171 -0.22 -3.99 -16.48
N GLU A 172 -1.52 -3.94 -16.17
CA GLU A 172 -2.55 -3.29 -16.97
C GLU A 172 -2.55 -1.76 -16.83
N GLY A 173 -1.83 -1.19 -15.87
CA GLY A 173 -1.76 0.23 -15.63
C GLY A 173 -1.77 0.62 -14.16
N LEU A 174 -1.94 1.89 -13.91
CA LEU A 174 -2.02 2.46 -12.57
C LEU A 174 -3.48 2.81 -12.28
N PHE A 175 -4.05 2.12 -11.30
CA PHE A 175 -5.41 2.33 -10.81
C PHE A 175 -5.38 3.24 -9.61
N TYR A 176 -6.27 4.22 -9.54
CA TYR A 176 -6.26 5.16 -8.43
C TYR A 176 -7.64 5.75 -8.14
N MET A 177 -7.79 6.22 -6.92
CA MET A 177 -8.96 6.96 -6.49
C MET A 177 -8.64 8.44 -6.37
N ARG A 178 -9.50 9.27 -6.96
CA ARG A 178 -9.45 10.72 -6.87
C ARG A 178 -10.88 11.28 -6.86
N ASP A 179 -11.18 12.12 -5.89
CA ASP A 179 -12.48 12.81 -5.77
C ASP A 179 -13.69 11.85 -5.88
N GLY A 180 -13.60 10.69 -5.22
CA GLY A 180 -14.65 9.66 -5.24
C GLY A 180 -14.79 8.92 -6.58
N ARG A 181 -13.89 9.12 -7.53
CA ARG A 181 -13.84 8.41 -8.82
C ARG A 181 -12.72 7.40 -8.81
N PHE A 182 -12.95 6.28 -9.47
CA PHE A 182 -11.93 5.28 -9.70
C PHE A 182 -11.49 5.36 -11.16
N GLU A 183 -10.20 5.53 -11.38
CA GLU A 183 -9.61 5.80 -12.69
C GLU A 183 -8.45 4.86 -12.95
N ARG A 184 -8.21 4.55 -14.21
CA ARG A 184 -7.02 3.84 -14.69
C ARG A 184 -6.18 4.78 -15.56
N TYR A 185 -4.90 4.87 -15.23
CA TYR A 185 -3.90 5.50 -16.07
C TYR A 185 -3.11 4.40 -16.80
N ASP A 186 -3.12 4.43 -18.12
CA ASP A 186 -2.37 3.50 -18.96
C ASP A 186 -0.89 3.93 -19.03
N LEU A 187 0.01 3.03 -18.64
CA LEU A 187 1.45 3.33 -18.56
C LEU A 187 2.14 3.44 -19.93
N LEU A 188 1.48 2.98 -21.00
CA LEU A 188 2.02 3.00 -22.37
C LEU A 188 1.47 4.18 -23.17
N SER A 189 0.15 4.34 -23.20
CA SER A 189 -0.52 5.41 -23.97
C SER A 189 -0.61 6.72 -23.21
N PHE A 190 -0.36 6.71 -21.88
CA PHE A 190 -0.52 7.84 -20.97
C PHE A 190 -1.96 8.37 -20.86
N ALA A 191 -2.92 7.61 -21.35
CA ALA A 191 -4.33 7.95 -21.28
C ALA A 191 -4.90 7.63 -19.90
N THR A 192 -5.84 8.47 -19.46
CA THR A 192 -6.64 8.24 -18.26
C THR A 192 -8.06 7.91 -18.65
N GLU A 193 -8.62 6.85 -18.10
CA GLU A 193 -10.01 6.47 -18.31
C GLU A 193 -10.72 6.22 -16.98
N PRO A 194 -11.97 6.67 -16.84
CA PRO A 194 -12.77 6.36 -15.68
C PRO A 194 -13.19 4.89 -15.71
N LEU A 195 -13.13 4.24 -14.55
CA LEU A 195 -13.67 2.89 -14.39
C LEU A 195 -15.09 2.95 -13.85
N PRO A 196 -16.00 2.10 -14.35
CA PRO A 196 -17.37 2.06 -13.88
C PRO A 196 -17.39 1.66 -12.40
N MET A 197 -18.02 2.49 -11.57
CA MET A 197 -18.30 2.19 -10.18
C MET A 197 -19.78 1.91 -10.00
N PRO A 198 -20.16 0.98 -9.12
CA PRO A 198 -21.56 0.82 -8.76
C PRO A 198 -22.08 2.12 -8.13
N PRO A 199 -23.37 2.46 -8.30
CA PRO A 199 -23.94 3.60 -7.61
C PRO A 199 -23.87 3.36 -6.10
N LEU A 200 -23.00 4.09 -5.43
CA LEU A 200 -22.88 4.07 -3.99
C LEU A 200 -23.59 5.29 -3.43
N SER A 201 -24.64 5.06 -2.66
CA SER A 201 -25.31 6.11 -1.90
C SER A 201 -24.44 6.71 -0.79
N GLU A 202 -23.29 6.09 -0.51
CA GLU A 202 -22.41 6.38 0.63
C GLU A 202 -20.95 6.48 0.17
N LEU A 203 -20.67 7.28 -0.86
CA LEU A 203 -19.29 7.52 -1.33
C LEU A 203 -18.38 8.06 -0.23
N ASP A 204 -18.92 8.83 0.71
CA ASP A 204 -18.15 9.36 1.86
C ASP A 204 -17.65 8.28 2.81
N ALA A 205 -18.26 7.11 2.80
CA ALA A 205 -17.85 5.94 3.59
C ALA A 205 -16.75 5.10 2.91
N LEU A 206 -16.41 5.40 1.64
CA LEU A 206 -15.41 4.65 0.89
C LEU A 206 -14.00 4.93 1.46
N ARG A 207 -13.30 3.85 1.84
CA ARG A 207 -11.97 3.90 2.47
C ARG A 207 -10.87 3.45 1.53
N ASP A 208 -11.14 2.44 0.70
CA ASP A 208 -10.17 1.92 -0.27
C ASP A 208 -10.92 1.24 -1.43
N ALA A 209 -10.27 1.14 -2.58
CA ALA A 209 -10.77 0.42 -3.75
C ALA A 209 -9.63 -0.39 -4.37
N ARG A 210 -9.93 -1.61 -4.79
CA ARG A 210 -8.97 -2.52 -5.43
C ARG A 210 -9.64 -3.23 -6.59
N VAL A 211 -8.86 -3.44 -7.65
CA VAL A 211 -9.28 -4.28 -8.78
C VAL A 211 -8.49 -5.57 -8.76
N GLU A 212 -9.16 -6.71 -8.80
CA GLU A 212 -8.53 -8.01 -8.89
C GLU A 212 -9.36 -8.93 -9.76
N GLN A 213 -8.76 -9.53 -10.80
CA GLN A 213 -9.40 -10.52 -11.69
C GLN A 213 -10.78 -10.07 -12.22
N GLY A 214 -10.90 -8.81 -12.67
CA GLY A 214 -12.14 -8.26 -13.19
C GLY A 214 -13.21 -7.92 -12.15
N HIS A 215 -12.88 -7.97 -10.86
CA HIS A 215 -13.73 -7.53 -9.78
C HIS A 215 -13.19 -6.25 -9.15
N LEU A 216 -14.09 -5.35 -8.80
CA LEU A 216 -13.83 -4.15 -8.03
C LEU A 216 -14.25 -4.42 -6.58
N TYR A 217 -13.28 -4.34 -5.66
CA TYR A 217 -13.50 -4.47 -4.23
C TYR A 217 -13.48 -3.08 -3.62
N LEU A 218 -14.60 -2.68 -3.04
CA LEU A 218 -14.76 -1.38 -2.40
C LEU A 218 -14.84 -1.58 -0.88
N LEU A 219 -13.86 -1.08 -0.16
CA LEU A 219 -13.87 -1.11 1.30
C LEU A 219 -14.60 0.13 1.82
N LEU A 220 -15.77 -0.08 2.39
CA LEU A 220 -16.52 0.92 3.13
C LEU A 220 -16.15 0.87 4.62
N GLN A 221 -16.75 1.72 5.43
CA GLN A 221 -16.43 1.77 6.86
C GLN A 221 -16.82 0.48 7.60
N ASP A 222 -17.91 -0.16 7.19
CA ASP A 222 -18.56 -1.30 7.86
C ASP A 222 -18.64 -2.57 7.01
N ARG A 223 -18.41 -2.48 5.68
CA ARG A 223 -18.60 -3.58 4.73
C ARG A 223 -17.65 -3.50 3.55
N ILE A 224 -17.55 -4.61 2.83
CA ILE A 224 -16.89 -4.68 1.52
C ILE A 224 -18.00 -4.89 0.47
N VAL A 225 -17.99 -4.07 -0.57
CA VAL A 225 -18.81 -4.24 -1.76
C VAL A 225 -17.96 -4.82 -2.87
N ILE A 226 -18.45 -5.89 -3.50
CA ILE A 226 -17.78 -6.53 -4.63
C ILE A 226 -18.64 -6.30 -5.87
N ALA A 227 -18.07 -5.66 -6.88
CA ALA A 227 -18.72 -5.40 -8.16
C ALA A 227 -17.92 -6.00 -9.31
N HIS A 228 -18.56 -6.39 -10.40
CA HIS A 228 -17.89 -6.80 -11.61
C HIS A 228 -17.46 -5.55 -12.40
N VAL A 229 -16.19 -5.43 -12.74
CA VAL A 229 -15.72 -4.49 -13.77
C VAL A 229 -15.93 -5.20 -15.09
N GLY A 230 -17.10 -4.99 -15.72
CA GLY A 230 -17.41 -5.60 -17.01
C GLY A 230 -16.36 -5.18 -18.03
N ALA A 231 -15.71 -6.15 -18.66
CA ALA A 231 -15.06 -5.92 -19.93
C ALA A 231 -16.13 -5.51 -20.94
N ARG A 232 -16.01 -4.31 -21.51
CA ARG A 232 -16.69 -3.98 -22.77
C ARG A 232 -15.89 -4.51 -23.91
#